data_d9afcbf4df1a0b9b5e8b73bb0d9b487e
#
_entry.id   d9afcbf4df1a0b9b5e8b73bb0d9b487e
#
_cell.length_a   1.000
_cell.length_b   1.000
_cell.length_c   1.000
_cell.angle_alpha   90.00
_cell.angle_beta   90.00
_cell.angle_gamma   90.00
#
_symmetry.space_group_name_H-M   'P 1'
#
loop_
_entity.id
_entity.type
_entity.pdbx_description
1 polymer ?
#
loop_
_entity_poly.entity_id
_entity_poly.type
_entity_poly.pdbx_seq_one_letter_code
_entity_poly.pdbx_strand_id
1 'polypeptide(L)'
;MKKRYSLFSLLYGKVILPLIGFALFCSCRQDGSPSFTQVNDLMLNDSSYFETRGLNYFVFSNKYDAMFDDSKISAVEIIHHGLRTATNGDVRLNPTPGQWDKLPVFINRTVDKVAKRIDVSLEYPQYAFAYTLTGEARDGGFYLSISTDKALPDSLVGVAGLNMEFFPPVFFGHSYLMDGKPGLFPTSAADIMTVINGIVEPTPMAV
;
A
#
# COMPACT_ATOMS: atom_id res chain seq x y z
N MET A 1 -80.41 8.96 7.81
CA MET A 1 -81.37 7.85 7.97
C MET A 1 -80.58 6.72 8.65
N LYS A 2 -80.86 6.51 9.95
CA LYS A 2 -81.59 5.35 10.54
C LYS A 2 -80.96 4.00 10.12
N LYS A 3 -80.53 3.09 10.97
CA LYS A 3 -80.94 2.58 12.30
C LYS A 3 -79.79 1.62 12.74
N ARG A 4 -79.26 1.55 13.99
CA ARG A 4 -79.83 0.77 15.13
C ARG A 4 -80.08 -0.71 14.82
N TYR A 5 -79.61 -1.71 15.54
CA TYR A 5 -79.65 -2.22 16.91
C TYR A 5 -78.76 -3.45 16.93
N SER A 6 -78.33 -4.12 17.93
CA SER A 6 -78.55 -4.31 19.36
C SER A 6 -78.01 -5.65 19.75
N LEU A 7 -77.31 -5.66 20.87
CA LEU A 7 -77.23 -6.68 21.91
C LEU A 7 -77.57 -8.16 21.57
N PHE A 8 -76.66 -9.04 21.95
CA PHE A 8 -77.05 -10.06 22.95
C PHE A 8 -75.80 -10.61 23.66
N SER A 9 -75.81 -10.56 24.95
CA SER A 9 -74.95 -11.24 25.91
C SER A 9 -75.33 -12.69 25.99
N LEU A 10 -74.36 -13.57 26.26
CA LEU A 10 -74.56 -14.67 27.20
C LEU A 10 -73.20 -15.21 27.67
N LEU A 11 -73.09 -15.26 28.93
CA LEU A 11 -72.07 -15.92 29.74
C LEU A 11 -71.93 -17.40 29.38
N TYR A 12 -70.70 -17.93 29.42
CA TYR A 12 -70.43 -19.13 30.19
C TYR A 12 -68.91 -19.41 30.21
N GLY A 13 -68.40 -19.63 31.42
CA GLY A 13 -67.44 -20.69 31.68
C GLY A 13 -65.98 -20.27 31.86
N LYS A 14 -65.61 -20.03 33.07
CA LYS A 14 -64.24 -19.94 33.57
C LYS A 14 -63.46 -21.22 33.21
N VAL A 15 -62.40 -21.09 32.46
CA VAL A 15 -61.22 -21.91 32.67
C VAL A 15 -59.99 -20.97 32.48
N ILE A 16 -59.42 -20.58 33.56
CA ILE A 16 -58.15 -19.87 33.61
C ILE A 16 -57.05 -20.93 33.47
N LEU A 17 -56.49 -21.06 32.29
CA LEU A 17 -55.23 -21.78 32.09
C LEU A 17 -54.15 -20.69 31.96
N PRO A 18 -53.21 -20.61 32.90
CA PRO A 18 -52.06 -19.70 32.71
C PRO A 18 -51.15 -20.36 31.63
N LEU A 19 -51.27 -19.92 30.44
CA LEU A 19 -50.26 -20.18 29.40
C LEU A 19 -49.03 -19.39 29.80
N ILE A 20 -48.15 -20.04 30.58
CA ILE A 20 -46.79 -19.53 30.77
C ILE A 20 -46.11 -19.60 29.46
N GLY A 21 -46.24 -18.49 28.72
CA GLY A 21 -45.42 -18.21 27.52
C GLY A 21 -43.98 -18.10 27.99
N PHE A 22 -43.26 -19.19 27.86
CA PHE A 22 -41.81 -19.20 27.96
C PHE A 22 -41.25 -18.43 26.75
N ALA A 23 -41.27 -17.11 26.84
CA ALA A 23 -40.52 -16.29 25.94
C ALA A 23 -39.04 -16.59 26.17
N LEU A 24 -38.53 -17.53 25.41
CA LEU A 24 -37.10 -17.66 25.18
C LEU A 24 -36.64 -16.35 24.51
N PHE A 25 -36.34 -15.38 25.35
CA PHE A 25 -35.44 -14.32 24.95
C PHE A 25 -34.10 -14.99 24.64
N CYS A 26 -33.94 -15.41 23.41
CA CYS A 26 -32.64 -15.63 22.87
C CYS A 26 -31.97 -14.24 22.86
N SER A 27 -31.49 -13.83 24.02
CA SER A 27 -30.56 -12.74 24.17
C SER A 27 -29.31 -13.20 23.42
N CYS A 28 -29.26 -12.97 22.11
CA CYS A 28 -27.98 -12.85 21.46
C CYS A 28 -27.29 -11.71 22.20
N ARG A 29 -26.55 -12.03 23.25
CA ARG A 29 -25.45 -11.19 23.66
C ARG A 29 -24.63 -11.04 22.38
N GLN A 30 -24.70 -9.89 21.80
CA GLN A 30 -23.61 -9.36 21.00
C GLN A 30 -22.43 -9.22 21.98
N ASP A 31 -21.84 -10.34 22.33
CA ASP A 31 -20.50 -10.34 22.86
C ASP A 31 -19.70 -9.64 21.81
N GLY A 32 -19.15 -8.49 22.18
CA GLY A 32 -18.48 -7.59 21.27
C GLY A 32 -17.64 -8.39 20.31
N SER A 33 -17.82 -8.17 19.03
CA SER A 33 -16.92 -8.68 18.02
C SER A 33 -15.52 -8.51 18.58
N PRO A 34 -14.68 -9.55 18.63
CA PRO A 34 -13.32 -9.36 19.06
C PRO A 34 -12.82 -8.19 18.23
N SER A 35 -12.62 -7.06 18.87
CA SER A 35 -11.87 -5.99 18.24
C SER A 35 -10.53 -6.63 17.97
N PHE A 36 -10.33 -7.10 16.75
CA PHE A 36 -9.00 -7.35 16.26
C PHE A 36 -8.33 -5.99 16.32
N THR A 37 -7.76 -5.72 17.47
CA THR A 37 -6.72 -4.70 17.56
C THR A 37 -5.67 -5.25 16.62
N GLN A 38 -5.69 -4.79 15.37
CA GLN A 38 -4.59 -5.04 14.47
C GLN A 38 -3.41 -4.30 15.08
N VAL A 39 -2.71 -4.99 15.95
CA VAL A 39 -1.37 -4.61 16.36
C VAL A 39 -0.46 -4.92 15.18
N ASN A 40 -0.67 -4.19 14.12
CA ASN A 40 0.25 -4.11 13.01
C ASN A 40 1.07 -2.84 13.18
N ASP A 41 1.68 -2.70 14.33
CA ASP A 41 2.70 -1.68 14.49
C ASP A 41 3.85 -2.05 13.59
N LEU A 42 4.01 -1.27 12.53
CA LEU A 42 5.19 -1.34 11.71
C LEU A 42 6.39 -0.93 12.56
N MET A 43 7.35 -1.82 12.71
CA MET A 43 8.53 -1.62 13.56
C MET A 43 9.77 -1.46 12.69
N LEU A 44 10.66 -0.57 13.10
CA LEU A 44 12.02 -0.52 12.59
C LEU A 44 12.89 -1.44 13.47
N ASN A 45 13.32 -2.56 12.90
CA ASN A 45 14.02 -3.61 13.63
C ASN A 45 15.53 -3.34 13.80
N ASP A 46 16.22 -4.24 14.49
CA ASP A 46 17.66 -4.12 14.75
C ASP A 46 18.52 -4.24 13.50
N SER A 47 18.04 -4.93 12.49
CA SER A 47 18.68 -5.04 11.17
C SER A 47 18.41 -3.83 10.26
N SER A 48 17.75 -2.80 10.81
CA SER A 48 17.53 -1.51 10.12
C SER A 48 16.67 -1.60 8.87
N TYR A 49 15.60 -2.42 8.93
CA TYR A 49 14.51 -2.40 7.98
C TYR A 49 13.16 -2.40 8.73
N PHE A 50 12.10 -1.99 8.06
CA PHE A 50 10.77 -1.99 8.65
C PHE A 50 10.13 -3.35 8.48
N GLU A 51 9.48 -3.82 9.54
CA GLU A 51 8.76 -5.08 9.53
C GLU A 51 7.42 -5.01 10.25
N THR A 52 6.47 -5.75 9.73
CA THR A 52 5.22 -6.11 10.38
C THR A 52 4.87 -7.53 9.95
N ARG A 53 3.77 -8.08 10.45
CA ARG A 53 3.39 -9.46 10.15
C ARG A 53 3.27 -9.71 8.63
N GLY A 54 4.25 -10.40 8.08
CA GLY A 54 4.28 -10.80 6.68
C GLY A 54 4.74 -9.73 5.69
N LEU A 55 5.10 -8.52 6.16
CA LEU A 55 5.60 -7.44 5.31
C LEU A 55 6.94 -6.92 5.83
N ASN A 56 7.89 -6.76 4.93
CA ASN A 56 9.16 -6.10 5.20
C ASN A 56 9.39 -5.01 4.14
N TYR A 57 9.82 -3.83 4.61
CA TYR A 57 10.20 -2.71 3.75
C TYR A 57 11.68 -2.42 3.96
N PHE A 58 12.45 -2.62 2.92
CA PHE A 58 13.87 -2.32 2.88
C PHE A 58 14.08 -0.95 2.25
N VAL A 59 14.82 -0.10 2.91
CA VAL A 59 15.16 1.24 2.42
C VAL A 59 16.68 1.31 2.27
N PHE A 60 17.19 1.04 1.08
CA PHE A 60 18.62 1.05 0.75
C PHE A 60 19.47 0.23 1.73
N SER A 61 18.94 -0.90 2.18
CA SER A 61 19.60 -1.77 3.15
C SER A 61 20.11 -3.08 2.57
N ASN A 62 19.60 -3.50 1.42
CA ASN A 62 20.08 -4.67 0.73
C ASN A 62 21.24 -4.32 -0.19
N LYS A 63 22.36 -5.00 0.03
CA LYS A 63 23.48 -5.00 -0.91
C LYS A 63 23.44 -6.31 -1.66
N TYR A 64 23.64 -6.27 -2.95
CA TYR A 64 23.83 -7.45 -3.77
C TYR A 64 24.99 -7.23 -4.74
N ASP A 65 25.76 -8.28 -4.97
CA ASP A 65 26.82 -8.28 -5.95
C ASP A 65 26.18 -8.48 -7.33
N ALA A 66 26.38 -7.54 -8.22
CA ALA A 66 25.95 -7.68 -9.59
C ALA A 66 26.90 -8.60 -10.37
N MET A 67 26.38 -9.22 -11.41
CA MET A 67 27.16 -10.16 -12.26
C MET A 67 28.38 -9.51 -12.93
N PHE A 68 28.45 -8.18 -12.95
CA PHE A 68 29.50 -7.39 -13.57
C PHE A 68 30.11 -6.40 -12.59
N ASP A 69 30.70 -6.91 -11.53
CA ASP A 69 31.58 -6.17 -10.59
C ASP A 69 31.02 -4.92 -9.90
N ASP A 70 29.75 -4.63 -10.07
CA ASP A 70 29.08 -3.50 -9.43
C ASP A 70 28.26 -3.98 -8.25
N SER A 71 28.77 -3.86 -7.02
CA SER A 71 27.88 -4.01 -5.88
C SER A 71 26.86 -2.86 -5.87
N LYS A 72 25.60 -3.22 -5.92
CA LYS A 72 24.49 -2.27 -5.90
C LYS A 72 23.79 -2.32 -4.55
N ILE A 73 23.44 -1.17 -4.05
CA ILE A 73 22.49 -1.07 -2.95
C ILE A 73 21.12 -1.01 -3.61
N SER A 74 20.25 -1.97 -3.25
CA SER A 74 18.87 -1.90 -3.71
C SER A 74 18.19 -0.66 -3.13
N ALA A 75 17.39 0.00 -3.93
CA ALA A 75 16.55 1.12 -3.55
C ALA A 75 15.51 0.70 -2.49
N VAL A 76 14.30 1.20 -2.51
CA VAL A 76 13.22 0.68 -1.67
C VAL A 76 12.69 -0.62 -2.26
N GLU A 77 12.57 -1.63 -1.41
CA GLU A 77 12.00 -2.93 -1.75
C GLU A 77 10.89 -3.31 -0.78
N ILE A 78 9.88 -4.01 -1.29
CA ILE A 78 8.78 -4.55 -0.50
C ILE A 78 8.78 -6.07 -0.64
N ILE A 79 8.88 -6.75 0.50
CA ILE A 79 8.79 -8.20 0.60
C ILE A 79 7.49 -8.56 1.31
N HIS A 80 6.64 -9.35 0.68
CA HIS A 80 5.38 -9.81 1.26
C HIS A 80 5.39 -11.33 1.35
N HIS A 81 5.27 -11.86 2.56
CA HIS A 81 5.35 -13.30 2.85
C HIS A 81 6.56 -14.01 2.20
N GLY A 82 7.73 -13.36 2.26
CA GLY A 82 8.97 -13.87 1.68
C GLY A 82 9.11 -13.70 0.17
N LEU A 83 8.12 -13.11 -0.51
CA LEU A 83 8.19 -12.80 -1.93
C LEU A 83 8.46 -11.30 -2.13
N ARG A 84 9.43 -10.97 -2.99
CA ARG A 84 9.63 -9.58 -3.42
C ARG A 84 8.45 -9.17 -4.30
N THR A 85 7.71 -8.16 -3.85
CA THR A 85 6.52 -7.67 -4.55
C THR A 85 6.73 -6.33 -5.23
N ALA A 86 7.69 -5.54 -4.73
CA ALA A 86 8.12 -4.31 -5.36
C ALA A 86 9.62 -4.08 -5.16
N THR A 87 10.23 -3.34 -6.08
CA THR A 87 11.65 -2.99 -6.08
C THR A 87 11.89 -1.63 -6.74
N ASN A 88 13.14 -1.20 -6.79
CA ASN A 88 13.59 0.04 -7.46
C ASN A 88 12.85 1.30 -7.04
N GLY A 89 12.39 1.33 -5.76
CA GLY A 89 11.74 2.50 -5.18
C GLY A 89 12.75 3.64 -4.97
N ASP A 90 12.83 4.55 -5.94
CA ASP A 90 13.77 5.67 -5.94
C ASP A 90 13.31 6.75 -6.93
N VAL A 91 13.95 7.91 -6.91
CA VAL A 91 13.74 8.92 -7.94
C VAL A 91 14.39 8.47 -9.25
N ARG A 92 13.61 8.47 -10.32
CA ARG A 92 14.06 8.18 -11.68
C ARG A 92 13.84 9.39 -12.58
N LEU A 93 14.63 9.45 -13.65
CA LEU A 93 14.63 10.57 -14.59
C LEU A 93 13.93 10.25 -15.91
N ASN A 94 13.23 9.12 -15.97
CA ASN A 94 12.45 8.68 -17.12
C ASN A 94 11.10 8.12 -16.63
N PRO A 95 10.02 8.37 -17.37
CA PRO A 95 8.70 7.80 -17.04
C PRO A 95 8.69 6.26 -17.06
N THR A 96 9.52 5.67 -17.92
CA THR A 96 9.71 4.23 -18.03
C THR A 96 11.21 3.93 -17.91
N PRO A 97 11.73 3.77 -16.68
CA PRO A 97 13.15 3.56 -16.46
C PRO A 97 13.65 2.30 -17.16
N GLY A 98 14.67 2.47 -17.99
CA GLY A 98 15.36 1.37 -18.65
C GLY A 98 16.46 0.76 -17.79
N GLN A 99 16.88 -0.45 -18.14
CA GLN A 99 17.92 -1.17 -17.42
C GLN A 99 19.26 -0.42 -17.34
N TRP A 100 19.53 0.43 -18.35
CA TRP A 100 20.78 1.16 -18.50
C TRP A 100 20.70 2.64 -18.12
N ASP A 101 19.57 3.07 -17.58
CA ASP A 101 19.40 4.44 -17.13
C ASP A 101 20.34 4.74 -15.96
N LYS A 102 20.78 5.99 -15.92
CA LYS A 102 21.64 6.45 -14.83
C LYS A 102 20.92 6.34 -13.50
N LEU A 103 21.61 5.78 -12.55
CA LEU A 103 21.18 5.72 -11.16
C LEU A 103 21.78 6.91 -10.40
N PRO A 104 21.14 7.36 -9.32
CA PRO A 104 21.73 8.34 -8.44
C PRO A 104 22.94 7.74 -7.70
N VAL A 105 23.85 8.60 -7.32
CA VAL A 105 24.97 8.26 -6.44
C VAL A 105 24.46 8.24 -5.00
N PHE A 106 24.71 7.13 -4.31
CA PHE A 106 24.43 7.01 -2.89
C PHE A 106 25.45 7.82 -2.08
N ILE A 107 24.97 8.71 -1.21
CA ILE A 107 25.80 9.56 -0.36
C ILE A 107 25.83 9.04 1.07
N ASN A 108 24.65 8.88 1.70
CA ASN A 108 24.55 8.51 3.10
C ASN A 108 23.20 7.86 3.40
N ARG A 109 23.17 7.07 4.49
CA ARG A 109 21.96 6.48 5.06
C ARG A 109 22.01 6.61 6.57
N THR A 110 20.97 7.20 7.13
CA THR A 110 20.80 7.34 8.58
C THR A 110 19.56 6.60 9.05
N VAL A 111 19.61 6.07 10.26
CA VAL A 111 18.54 5.30 10.88
C VAL A 111 18.21 5.90 12.24
N ASP A 112 17.01 6.39 12.41
CA ASP A 112 16.47 6.84 13.68
C ASP A 112 15.42 5.83 14.17
N LYS A 113 15.81 5.02 15.15
CA LYS A 113 14.93 4.00 15.72
C LYS A 113 13.82 4.59 16.59
N VAL A 114 14.04 5.75 17.18
CA VAL A 114 13.06 6.43 18.02
C VAL A 114 11.95 7.02 17.16
N ALA A 115 12.35 7.74 16.11
CA ALA A 115 11.41 8.29 15.14
C ALA A 115 10.87 7.24 14.16
N LYS A 116 11.37 5.99 14.21
CA LYS A 116 11.05 4.92 13.23
C LYS A 116 11.24 5.40 11.79
N ARG A 117 12.40 5.98 11.51
CA ARG A 117 12.70 6.67 10.27
C ARG A 117 14.07 6.28 9.71
N ILE A 118 14.12 6.17 8.39
CA ILE A 118 15.36 5.98 7.62
C ILE A 118 15.42 7.08 6.58
N ASP A 119 16.52 7.83 6.58
CA ASP A 119 16.82 8.84 5.57
C ASP A 119 17.99 8.39 4.71
N VAL A 120 17.84 8.54 3.42
CA VAL A 120 18.87 8.21 2.41
C VAL A 120 19.13 9.43 1.55
N SER A 121 20.34 9.92 1.57
CA SER A 121 20.80 11.04 0.74
C SER A 121 21.38 10.52 -0.55
N LEU A 122 20.91 11.05 -1.66
CA LEU A 122 21.25 10.62 -3.01
C LEU A 122 21.49 11.85 -3.90
N GLU A 123 22.24 11.67 -4.98
CA GLU A 123 22.55 12.74 -5.91
C GLU A 123 22.65 12.25 -7.34
N TYR A 124 22.17 13.07 -8.27
CA TYR A 124 22.48 13.01 -9.70
C TYR A 124 23.49 14.12 -10.02
N PRO A 125 24.82 13.86 -9.94
CA PRO A 125 25.84 14.90 -10.05
C PRO A 125 25.78 15.68 -11.37
N GLN A 126 25.43 14.99 -12.47
CA GLN A 126 25.33 15.60 -13.79
C GLN A 126 24.25 16.68 -13.91
N TYR A 127 23.30 16.69 -12.97
CA TYR A 127 22.21 17.67 -12.90
C TYR A 127 22.33 18.58 -11.67
N ALA A 128 23.38 18.42 -10.87
CA ALA A 128 23.51 19.06 -9.54
C ALA A 128 22.22 18.91 -8.72
N PHE A 129 21.58 17.75 -8.82
CA PHE A 129 20.32 17.43 -8.16
C PHE A 129 20.54 16.43 -7.04
N ALA A 130 20.49 16.94 -5.79
CA ALA A 130 20.55 16.14 -4.58
C ALA A 130 19.18 16.10 -3.91
N TYR A 131 18.84 14.95 -3.32
CA TYR A 131 17.59 14.75 -2.60
C TYR A 131 17.76 13.76 -1.45
N THR A 132 16.82 13.79 -0.55
CA THR A 132 16.70 12.82 0.54
C THR A 132 15.42 12.00 0.35
N LEU A 133 15.58 10.70 0.28
CA LEU A 133 14.48 9.76 0.34
C LEU A 133 14.29 9.33 1.79
N THR A 134 13.08 9.50 2.31
CA THR A 134 12.72 9.16 3.68
C THR A 134 11.69 8.06 3.70
N GLY A 135 12.01 6.95 4.39
CA GLY A 135 11.05 5.92 4.78
C GLY A 135 10.70 6.08 6.25
N GLU A 136 9.41 6.08 6.57
CA GLU A 136 8.92 6.32 7.93
C GLU A 136 7.74 5.42 8.26
N ALA A 137 7.74 4.86 9.48
CA ALA A 137 6.59 4.14 10.01
C ALA A 137 5.77 5.08 10.90
N ARG A 138 4.56 5.42 10.44
CA ARG A 138 3.61 6.25 11.19
C ARG A 138 2.17 5.87 10.85
N ASP A 139 1.25 6.17 11.75
CA ASP A 139 -0.20 5.98 11.54
C ASP A 139 -0.57 4.58 11.05
N GLY A 140 0.19 3.56 11.49
CA GLY A 140 0.00 2.17 11.09
C GLY A 140 0.43 1.85 9.65
N GLY A 141 1.12 2.76 8.97
CA GLY A 141 1.56 2.62 7.58
C GLY A 141 3.05 2.87 7.37
N PHE A 142 3.52 2.53 6.18
CA PHE A 142 4.83 2.90 5.68
C PHE A 142 4.69 4.10 4.74
N TYR A 143 5.37 5.17 5.07
CA TYR A 143 5.40 6.40 4.28
C TYR A 143 6.75 6.55 3.60
N LEU A 144 6.70 6.88 2.33
CA LEU A 144 7.85 7.17 1.52
C LEU A 144 7.73 8.60 1.00
N SER A 145 8.75 9.41 1.21
CA SER A 145 8.77 10.79 0.76
C SER A 145 10.12 11.20 0.21
N ILE A 146 10.10 12.19 -0.66
CA ILE A 146 11.28 12.79 -1.25
C ILE A 146 11.31 14.26 -0.84
N SER A 147 12.46 14.71 -0.37
CA SER A 147 12.73 16.11 -0.07
C SER A 147 13.99 16.60 -0.75
N THR A 148 14.02 17.87 -1.11
CA THR A 148 15.14 18.54 -1.76
C THR A 148 15.41 19.88 -1.07
N ASP A 149 16.70 20.24 -0.90
CA ASP A 149 17.08 21.54 -0.34
C ASP A 149 16.98 22.68 -1.34
N LYS A 150 16.97 22.33 -2.63
CA LYS A 150 16.90 23.28 -3.75
C LYS A 150 15.72 22.95 -4.65
N ALA A 151 15.24 23.93 -5.37
CA ALA A 151 14.26 23.70 -6.42
C ALA A 151 14.78 22.65 -7.43
N LEU A 152 13.86 21.86 -7.96
CA LEU A 152 14.17 20.92 -9.03
C LEU A 152 14.72 21.71 -10.24
N PRO A 153 15.86 21.28 -10.83
CA PRO A 153 16.37 21.89 -12.05
C PRO A 153 15.33 21.90 -13.17
N ASP A 154 15.23 22.97 -13.93
CA ASP A 154 14.22 23.12 -15.00
C ASP A 154 14.27 21.97 -16.01
N SER A 155 15.45 21.41 -16.28
CA SER A 155 15.64 20.26 -17.17
C SER A 155 15.03 18.95 -16.63
N LEU A 156 14.69 18.91 -15.33
CA LEU A 156 14.13 17.74 -14.68
C LEU A 156 12.64 17.91 -14.35
N VAL A 157 12.08 19.09 -14.58
CA VAL A 157 10.65 19.35 -14.38
C VAL A 157 9.82 18.48 -15.33
N GLY A 158 8.92 17.69 -14.76
CA GLY A 158 8.10 16.74 -15.56
C GLY A 158 8.84 15.47 -16.00
N VAL A 159 10.11 15.31 -15.59
CA VAL A 159 10.94 14.14 -15.92
C VAL A 159 11.27 13.34 -14.65
N ALA A 160 11.78 14.03 -13.61
CA ALA A 160 12.11 13.38 -12.36
C ALA A 160 10.85 13.03 -11.56
N GLY A 161 10.78 11.80 -11.06
CA GLY A 161 9.68 11.33 -10.22
C GLY A 161 10.04 10.11 -9.39
N LEU A 162 9.27 9.88 -8.32
CA LEU A 162 9.38 8.65 -7.55
C LEU A 162 8.89 7.47 -8.41
N ASN A 163 9.77 6.51 -8.61
CA ASN A 163 9.47 5.25 -9.29
C ASN A 163 9.33 4.13 -8.26
N MET A 164 8.45 3.18 -8.51
CA MET A 164 8.36 1.92 -7.79
C MET A 164 7.94 0.85 -8.80
N GLU A 165 8.74 -0.17 -8.93
CA GLU A 165 8.46 -1.28 -9.85
C GLU A 165 7.76 -2.41 -9.10
N PHE A 166 6.52 -2.68 -9.47
CA PHE A 166 5.75 -3.79 -8.93
C PHE A 166 5.92 -5.03 -9.80
N PHE A 167 6.08 -6.20 -9.16
CA PHE A 167 6.17 -7.47 -9.89
C PHE A 167 4.77 -7.90 -10.36
N PRO A 168 4.48 -7.87 -11.66
CA PRO A 168 3.13 -8.08 -12.18
C PRO A 168 2.45 -9.37 -11.73
N PRO A 169 3.15 -10.53 -11.70
CA PRO A 169 2.50 -11.79 -11.32
C PRO A 169 1.88 -11.79 -9.91
N VAL A 170 2.40 -10.95 -9.03
CA VAL A 170 1.91 -10.83 -7.65
C VAL A 170 0.61 -10.01 -7.59
N PHE A 171 0.40 -9.12 -8.56
CA PHE A 171 -0.70 -8.16 -8.55
C PHE A 171 -1.78 -8.43 -9.58
N PHE A 172 -1.61 -9.39 -10.47
CA PHE A 172 -2.62 -9.74 -11.47
C PHE A 172 -4.00 -9.95 -10.84
N GLY A 173 -4.99 -9.22 -11.35
CA GLY A 173 -6.37 -9.28 -10.88
C GLY A 173 -6.63 -8.63 -9.51
N HIS A 174 -5.61 -8.09 -8.86
CA HIS A 174 -5.78 -7.36 -7.60
C HIS A 174 -6.23 -5.92 -7.86
N SER A 175 -7.01 -5.38 -6.94
CA SER A 175 -7.41 -3.97 -6.99
C SER A 175 -6.31 -3.06 -6.45
N TYR A 176 -6.27 -1.85 -6.98
CA TYR A 176 -5.47 -0.76 -6.44
C TYR A 176 -6.30 0.51 -6.28
N LEU A 177 -5.80 1.43 -5.48
CA LEU A 177 -6.35 2.78 -5.34
C LEU A 177 -5.22 3.77 -5.62
N MET A 178 -5.39 4.61 -6.65
CA MET A 178 -4.43 5.63 -7.03
C MET A 178 -5.15 6.98 -7.13
N ASP A 179 -4.68 7.97 -6.37
CA ASP A 179 -5.31 9.31 -6.27
C ASP A 179 -6.82 9.25 -5.98
N GLY A 180 -7.23 8.32 -5.12
CA GLY A 180 -8.64 8.11 -4.78
C GLY A 180 -9.45 7.40 -5.87
N LYS A 181 -8.85 7.01 -6.98
CA LYS A 181 -9.50 6.28 -8.07
C LYS A 181 -9.19 4.79 -7.97
N PRO A 182 -10.22 3.93 -7.91
CA PRO A 182 -10.01 2.49 -7.92
C PRO A 182 -9.63 2.00 -9.32
N GLY A 183 -8.77 0.99 -9.38
CA GLY A 183 -8.42 0.27 -10.60
C GLY A 183 -8.14 -1.19 -10.31
N LEU A 184 -7.90 -1.96 -11.37
CA LEU A 184 -7.51 -3.36 -11.31
C LEU A 184 -6.21 -3.55 -12.08
N PHE A 185 -5.26 -4.25 -11.47
CA PHE A 185 -4.11 -4.73 -12.21
C PHE A 185 -4.60 -5.75 -13.27
N PRO A 186 -4.09 -5.69 -14.49
CA PRO A 186 -4.49 -6.64 -15.54
C PRO A 186 -4.14 -8.07 -15.13
N THR A 187 -4.94 -9.04 -15.58
CA THR A 187 -4.66 -10.47 -15.36
C THR A 187 -3.64 -11.03 -16.35
N SER A 188 -3.38 -10.31 -17.40
CA SER A 188 -2.37 -10.61 -18.42
C SER A 188 -1.88 -9.32 -19.06
N ALA A 189 -0.65 -9.31 -19.57
CA ALA A 189 -0.20 -8.22 -20.45
C ALA A 189 -1.05 -8.28 -21.73
N ALA A 190 -1.91 -7.29 -21.94
CA ALA A 190 -2.76 -7.23 -23.14
C ALA A 190 -1.91 -6.97 -24.40
N ASP A 191 -0.99 -6.01 -24.30
CA ASP A 191 -0.01 -5.70 -25.33
C ASP A 191 1.35 -5.52 -24.67
N ILE A 192 2.29 -6.38 -25.05
CA ILE A 192 3.64 -6.36 -24.46
C ILE A 192 4.43 -5.14 -24.96
N MET A 193 4.10 -4.68 -26.15
CA MET A 193 4.79 -3.57 -26.81
C MET A 193 3.77 -2.61 -27.41
N THR A 194 4.06 -1.33 -27.31
CA THR A 194 3.29 -0.27 -27.96
C THR A 194 4.21 0.57 -28.84
N VAL A 195 3.63 1.33 -29.76
CA VAL A 195 4.38 2.25 -30.61
C VAL A 195 4.07 3.67 -30.17
N ILE A 196 5.06 4.36 -29.62
CA ILE A 196 4.96 5.77 -29.21
C ILE A 196 5.94 6.56 -30.12
N ASN A 197 5.41 7.51 -30.87
CA ASN A 197 6.21 8.35 -31.79
C ASN A 197 7.09 7.55 -32.77
N GLY A 198 6.61 6.39 -33.22
CA GLY A 198 7.34 5.52 -34.13
C GLY A 198 8.41 4.64 -33.45
N ILE A 199 8.55 4.70 -32.16
CA ILE A 199 9.45 3.84 -31.36
C ILE A 199 8.61 2.75 -30.73
N VAL A 200 9.08 1.49 -30.85
CA VAL A 200 8.46 0.34 -30.19
C VAL A 200 8.97 0.30 -28.76
N GLU A 201 8.08 0.46 -27.80
CA GLU A 201 8.39 0.49 -26.38
C GLU A 201 7.53 -0.52 -25.59
N PRO A 202 8.00 -1.02 -24.44
CA PRO A 202 7.17 -1.81 -23.57
C PRO A 202 5.93 -1.02 -23.13
N THR A 203 4.77 -1.64 -23.24
CA THR A 203 3.52 -1.01 -22.78
C THR A 203 3.55 -0.89 -21.24
N PRO A 204 3.38 0.31 -20.68
CA PRO A 204 3.26 0.45 -19.22
C PRO A 204 2.09 -0.37 -18.73
N MET A 205 2.31 -1.21 -17.72
CA MET A 205 1.27 -2.08 -17.18
C MET A 205 0.31 -1.38 -16.22
N ALA A 206 0.65 -0.18 -15.80
CA ALA A 206 -0.22 0.71 -15.03
C ALA A 206 0.23 2.15 -15.26
N VAL A 207 -0.65 3.00 -15.67
CA VAL A 207 -0.49 4.46 -15.70
C VAL A 207 -1.53 5.05 -14.77
#